data_eefd8aca173136249c7c6b8354c9487f
#
_entry.id   eefd8aca173136249c7c6b8354c9487f
#
_cell.length_a   1.000
_cell.length_b   1.000
_cell.length_c   1.000
_cell.angle_alpha   90.00
_cell.angle_beta   90.00
_cell.angle_gamma   90.00
#
_symmetry.space_group_name_H-M   'P 1'
#
loop_
_entity.id
_entity.type
_entity.pdbx_description
1 polymer ?
#
loop_
_entity_poly.entity_id
_entity_poly.type
_entity_poly.pdbx_seq_one_letter_code
_entity_poly.pdbx_strand_id
1 'polypeptide(L)'
;MAPPKDDDHGCAWREFAEHLEGELSELKAKLIVLERAFAKRSEKTGKMPKIPRPPRTPEEAADRRTEQALLRAEHVVTEEKTVPVPDAQKKCHVCGGSSFRSVGAGKPSEILQYIPGYFRRLVLRRETVACRCGGCVITAPAPERWSEKTRYASSFVAYLVVSKCLVVTPHYRLEQMFARTGMPVARRTMNDLFRRAGQKLDPLREPLFNVICADFLVHIDETSFKMTKQTSKAFIWTFVGRLLTGYRFALTRGGTVPIDVLGDSAGAMLCDDYRGYDPLAKKGTRIRCGCLAHARRKYFE
;
A
#
# COMPACT_ATOMS: atom_id res chain seq x y z
N MET A 1 -9.63 -32.98 -30.67
CA MET A 1 -10.19 -34.12 -31.44
C MET A 1 -10.00 -33.81 -32.91
N ALA A 2 -9.56 -34.79 -33.74
CA ALA A 2 -9.44 -34.57 -35.18
C ALA A 2 -10.83 -34.74 -35.84
N PRO A 3 -11.12 -34.01 -36.95
CA PRO A 3 -12.39 -34.15 -37.65
C PRO A 3 -12.55 -35.57 -38.24
N PRO A 4 -13.78 -36.14 -38.19
CA PRO A 4 -14.07 -37.43 -38.83
C PRO A 4 -13.81 -37.38 -40.32
N LYS A 5 -13.54 -38.54 -40.93
CA LYS A 5 -13.41 -38.67 -42.39
C LYS A 5 -14.79 -38.68 -43.01
N ASP A 6 -14.88 -38.36 -44.32
CA ASP A 6 -16.14 -38.26 -45.04
C ASP A 6 -16.94 -39.58 -45.07
N ASP A 7 -16.29 -40.73 -44.85
CA ASP A 7 -16.90 -42.06 -44.80
C ASP A 7 -17.47 -42.41 -43.43
N ASP A 8 -17.27 -41.57 -42.39
CA ASP A 8 -17.77 -41.80 -41.05
C ASP A 8 -19.30 -41.58 -41.01
N HIS A 9 -20.05 -42.50 -40.37
CA HIS A 9 -21.48 -42.32 -40.20
C HIS A 9 -21.81 -41.13 -39.26
N GLY A 10 -23.02 -40.58 -39.36
CA GLY A 10 -23.45 -39.33 -38.70
C GLY A 10 -23.28 -39.25 -37.19
N CYS A 11 -22.95 -40.35 -36.51
CA CYS A 11 -22.66 -40.38 -35.06
C CYS A 11 -21.31 -39.71 -34.74
N ALA A 12 -20.27 -40.02 -35.51
CA ALA A 12 -18.93 -39.45 -35.29
C ALA A 12 -18.91 -37.93 -35.58
N TRP A 13 -19.65 -37.47 -36.56
CA TRP A 13 -19.81 -36.05 -36.84
C TRP A 13 -20.60 -35.32 -35.72
N ARG A 14 -21.56 -35.99 -35.09
CA ARG A 14 -22.30 -35.43 -33.96
C ARG A 14 -21.38 -35.22 -32.76
N GLU A 15 -20.58 -36.21 -32.36
CA GLU A 15 -19.62 -36.11 -31.29
C GLU A 15 -18.57 -35.02 -31.56
N PHE A 16 -18.11 -34.90 -32.78
CA PHE A 16 -17.20 -33.83 -33.17
C PHE A 16 -17.83 -32.44 -33.07
N ALA A 17 -19.10 -32.30 -33.51
CA ALA A 17 -19.83 -31.04 -33.37
C ALA A 17 -20.04 -30.63 -31.89
N GLU A 18 -20.44 -31.56 -31.03
CA GLU A 18 -20.61 -31.33 -29.60
C GLU A 18 -19.28 -30.92 -28.94
N HIS A 19 -18.16 -31.52 -29.37
CA HIS A 19 -16.83 -31.14 -28.91
C HIS A 19 -16.47 -29.72 -29.33
N LEU A 20 -16.72 -29.34 -30.59
CA LEU A 20 -16.49 -27.99 -31.09
C LEU A 20 -17.38 -26.95 -30.42
N GLU A 21 -18.64 -27.27 -30.13
CA GLU A 21 -19.55 -26.40 -29.39
C GLU A 21 -19.04 -26.16 -27.96
N GLY A 22 -18.48 -27.17 -27.32
CA GLY A 22 -17.81 -27.06 -26.02
C GLY A 22 -16.61 -26.11 -26.06
N GLU A 23 -15.71 -26.30 -27.03
CA GLU A 23 -14.55 -25.42 -27.23
C GLU A 23 -14.97 -23.98 -27.55
N LEU A 24 -15.98 -23.81 -28.39
CA LEU A 24 -16.52 -22.48 -28.74
C LEU A 24 -17.12 -21.77 -27.53
N SER A 25 -17.82 -22.51 -26.67
CA SER A 25 -18.38 -21.99 -25.42
C SER A 25 -17.28 -21.55 -24.45
N GLU A 26 -16.23 -22.33 -24.34
CA GLU A 26 -15.07 -22.00 -23.50
C GLU A 26 -14.31 -20.77 -24.03
N LEU A 27 -14.10 -20.68 -25.35
CA LEU A 27 -13.49 -19.54 -26.00
C LEU A 27 -14.32 -18.26 -25.84
N LYS A 28 -15.65 -18.36 -25.98
CA LYS A 28 -16.56 -17.23 -25.72
C LYS A 28 -16.48 -16.76 -24.27
N ALA A 29 -16.43 -17.67 -23.32
CA ALA A 29 -16.26 -17.34 -21.91
C ALA A 29 -14.92 -16.63 -21.65
N LYS A 30 -13.82 -17.12 -22.24
CA LYS A 30 -12.50 -16.48 -22.19
C LYS A 30 -12.51 -15.09 -22.83
N LEU A 31 -13.18 -14.92 -23.97
CA LEU A 31 -13.32 -13.62 -24.65
C LEU A 31 -14.04 -12.61 -23.77
N ILE A 32 -15.16 -12.99 -23.14
CA ILE A 32 -15.91 -12.13 -22.22
C ILE A 32 -15.04 -11.69 -21.04
N VAL A 33 -14.21 -12.58 -20.51
CA VAL A 33 -13.28 -12.25 -19.41
C VAL A 33 -12.21 -11.25 -19.89
N LEU A 34 -11.67 -11.44 -21.09
CA LEU A 34 -10.69 -10.54 -21.69
C LEU A 34 -11.32 -9.18 -22.03
N GLU A 35 -12.48 -9.14 -22.64
CA GLU A 35 -13.21 -7.89 -22.92
C GLU A 35 -13.48 -7.10 -21.63
N ARG A 36 -13.89 -7.78 -20.56
CA ARG A 36 -14.06 -7.16 -19.22
C ARG A 36 -12.75 -6.67 -18.63
N ALA A 37 -11.63 -7.35 -18.90
CA ALA A 37 -10.31 -6.95 -18.40
C ALA A 37 -9.75 -5.73 -19.16
N PHE A 38 -10.05 -5.65 -20.49
CA PHE A 38 -9.61 -4.56 -21.37
C PHE A 38 -10.62 -3.42 -21.51
N ALA A 39 -11.88 -3.61 -21.10
CA ALA A 39 -12.85 -2.53 -21.09
C ALA A 39 -12.28 -1.37 -20.27
N LYS A 40 -12.07 -0.22 -20.92
CA LYS A 40 -11.63 1.02 -20.25
C LYS A 40 -12.63 1.34 -19.13
N ARG A 41 -12.28 1.02 -17.89
CA ARG A 41 -13.05 1.43 -16.72
C ARG A 41 -12.87 2.93 -16.56
N SER A 42 -13.77 3.70 -17.13
CA SER A 42 -13.90 5.11 -16.80
C SER A 42 -14.21 5.22 -15.30
N GLU A 43 -13.51 6.09 -14.58
CA GLU A 43 -13.80 6.38 -13.17
C GLU A 43 -15.23 6.90 -12.96
N LYS A 44 -15.91 7.31 -14.04
CA LYS A 44 -17.32 7.78 -14.07
C LYS A 44 -18.34 6.68 -14.36
N THR A 45 -17.93 5.43 -14.65
CA THR A 45 -18.92 4.35 -14.82
C THR A 45 -19.59 4.05 -13.49
N GLY A 46 -20.91 4.25 -13.46
CA GLY A 46 -21.74 4.06 -12.29
C GLY A 46 -21.51 2.71 -11.62
N LYS A 47 -21.84 2.64 -10.34
CA LYS A 47 -21.65 1.48 -9.47
C LYS A 47 -22.17 0.21 -10.14
N MET A 48 -21.27 -0.57 -10.74
CA MET A 48 -21.64 -1.96 -11.05
C MET A 48 -21.99 -2.65 -9.73
N PRO A 49 -23.12 -3.35 -9.66
CA PRO A 49 -23.44 -4.12 -8.47
C PRO A 49 -22.28 -5.05 -8.17
N LYS A 50 -21.73 -4.94 -6.99
CA LYS A 50 -20.70 -5.88 -6.50
C LYS A 50 -21.43 -7.20 -6.33
N ILE A 51 -21.19 -8.14 -7.22
CA ILE A 51 -21.57 -9.54 -6.97
C ILE A 51 -20.82 -9.95 -5.69
N PRO A 52 -21.53 -10.25 -4.60
CA PRO A 52 -20.87 -10.72 -3.39
C PRO A 52 -20.12 -12.00 -3.75
N ARG A 53 -18.80 -12.01 -3.64
CA ARG A 53 -18.06 -13.26 -3.72
C ARG A 53 -18.40 -14.03 -2.45
N PRO A 54 -18.81 -15.30 -2.56
CA PRO A 54 -19.02 -16.13 -1.39
C PRO A 54 -17.76 -16.13 -0.52
N PRO A 55 -17.87 -16.19 0.80
CA PRO A 55 -16.71 -16.36 1.67
C PRO A 55 -15.98 -17.63 1.25
N ARG A 56 -14.67 -17.55 1.10
CA ARG A 56 -13.83 -18.70 0.75
C ARG A 56 -13.87 -19.71 1.86
N THR A 57 -13.91 -20.99 1.49
CA THR A 57 -13.74 -22.08 2.45
C THR A 57 -12.33 -22.05 3.06
N PRO A 58 -12.14 -22.62 4.26
CA PRO A 58 -10.81 -22.74 4.87
C PRO A 58 -9.82 -23.49 3.97
N GLU A 59 -10.29 -24.49 3.20
CA GLU A 59 -9.51 -25.27 2.25
C GLU A 59 -9.03 -24.42 1.07
N GLU A 60 -9.92 -23.70 0.38
CA GLU A 60 -9.55 -22.75 -0.69
C GLU A 60 -8.56 -21.68 -0.21
N ALA A 61 -8.67 -21.28 1.05
CA ALA A 61 -7.74 -20.33 1.64
C ALA A 61 -6.36 -20.96 1.91
N ALA A 62 -6.32 -22.23 2.26
CA ALA A 62 -5.09 -23.01 2.46
C ALA A 62 -4.39 -23.27 1.13
N ASP A 63 -5.12 -23.74 0.11
CA ASP A 63 -4.60 -23.99 -1.24
C ASP A 63 -3.97 -22.75 -1.85
N ARG A 64 -4.64 -21.62 -1.73
CA ARG A 64 -4.09 -20.35 -2.20
C ARG A 64 -2.83 -19.92 -1.46
N ARG A 65 -2.72 -20.21 -0.16
CA ARG A 65 -1.48 -19.94 0.60
C ARG A 65 -0.33 -20.78 0.08
N THR A 66 -0.61 -22.06 -0.20
CA THR A 66 0.36 -22.99 -0.75
C THR A 66 0.82 -22.56 -2.15
N GLU A 67 -0.12 -22.23 -3.03
CA GLU A 67 0.16 -21.70 -4.36
C GLU A 67 1.01 -20.43 -4.31
N GLN A 68 0.65 -19.49 -3.44
CA GLN A 68 1.43 -18.25 -3.25
C GLN A 68 2.82 -18.51 -2.64
N ALA A 69 2.96 -19.57 -1.84
CA ALA A 69 4.26 -19.95 -1.30
C ALA A 69 5.17 -20.54 -2.39
N LEU A 70 4.62 -21.38 -3.26
CA LEU A 70 5.33 -21.95 -4.43
C LEU A 70 5.77 -20.84 -5.39
N LEU A 71 4.87 -19.94 -5.78
CA LEU A 71 5.20 -18.79 -6.64
C LEU A 71 6.31 -17.92 -6.05
N ARG A 72 6.29 -17.71 -4.73
CA ARG A 72 7.36 -16.97 -4.05
C ARG A 72 8.69 -17.71 -4.08
N ALA A 73 8.67 -19.02 -3.89
CA ALA A 73 9.88 -19.83 -3.94
C ALA A 73 10.53 -19.81 -5.32
N GLU A 74 9.72 -19.80 -6.37
CA GLU A 74 10.21 -19.80 -7.76
C GLU A 74 10.71 -18.44 -8.25
N HIS A 75 10.02 -17.35 -7.88
CA HIS A 75 10.23 -16.03 -8.49
C HIS A 75 10.94 -15.02 -7.59
N VAL A 76 11.10 -15.33 -6.29
CA VAL A 76 11.74 -14.40 -5.34
C VAL A 76 13.14 -14.88 -5.00
N VAL A 77 14.15 -14.07 -5.31
CA VAL A 77 15.54 -14.36 -4.94
C VAL A 77 15.63 -14.52 -3.42
N THR A 78 16.07 -15.70 -2.98
CA THR A 78 16.23 -16.01 -1.55
C THR A 78 17.70 -15.90 -1.18
N GLU A 79 17.99 -15.11 -0.17
CA GLU A 79 19.32 -14.99 0.43
C GLU A 79 19.23 -15.45 1.89
N GLU A 80 20.04 -16.44 2.28
CA GLU A 80 20.13 -16.89 3.66
C GLU A 80 21.35 -16.27 4.33
N LYS A 81 21.15 -15.69 5.51
CA LYS A 81 22.24 -15.10 6.29
C LYS A 81 22.10 -15.53 7.75
N THR A 82 23.18 -16.04 8.31
CA THR A 82 23.24 -16.35 9.74
C THR A 82 23.50 -15.10 10.54
N VAL A 83 22.68 -14.85 11.55
CA VAL A 83 22.84 -13.74 12.49
C VAL A 83 23.34 -14.32 13.81
N PRO A 84 24.62 -14.06 14.18
CA PRO A 84 25.18 -14.56 15.43
C PRO A 84 24.54 -13.86 16.64
N VAL A 85 24.55 -14.54 17.80
CA VAL A 85 24.23 -13.90 19.08
C VAL A 85 25.36 -12.91 19.41
N PRO A 86 25.06 -11.63 19.69
CA PRO A 86 26.09 -10.67 20.10
C PRO A 86 26.82 -11.13 21.35
N ASP A 87 28.13 -10.92 21.42
CA ASP A 87 28.95 -11.38 22.55
C ASP A 87 28.52 -10.75 23.89
N ALA A 88 28.02 -9.52 23.86
CA ALA A 88 27.45 -8.86 25.04
C ALA A 88 26.24 -9.61 25.63
N GLN A 89 25.52 -10.41 24.83
CA GLN A 89 24.35 -11.19 25.26
C GLN A 89 24.72 -12.63 25.66
N LYS A 90 25.94 -13.09 25.36
CA LYS A 90 26.44 -14.42 25.73
C LYS A 90 26.88 -14.45 27.20
N LYS A 91 25.94 -14.13 28.11
CA LYS A 91 26.17 -14.24 29.56
C LYS A 91 25.06 -15.09 30.17
N CYS A 92 25.45 -16.21 30.78
CA CYS A 92 24.48 -17.08 31.43
C CYS A 92 23.96 -16.46 32.72
N HIS A 93 22.64 -16.25 32.81
CA HIS A 93 22.01 -15.70 34.00
C HIS A 93 21.97 -16.70 35.18
N VAL A 94 22.26 -17.99 34.95
CA VAL A 94 22.26 -19.01 36.00
C VAL A 94 23.65 -19.19 36.59
N CYS A 95 24.70 -19.32 35.77
CA CYS A 95 26.06 -19.60 36.23
C CYS A 95 27.05 -18.42 36.02
N GLY A 96 26.62 -17.31 35.39
CA GLY A 96 27.46 -16.17 35.05
C GLY A 96 28.48 -16.40 33.93
N GLY A 97 28.62 -17.62 33.44
CA GLY A 97 29.63 -18.00 32.45
C GLY A 97 29.28 -17.52 31.04
N SER A 98 30.32 -17.40 30.18
CA SER A 98 30.20 -16.97 28.78
C SER A 98 30.41 -18.10 27.76
N SER A 99 30.52 -19.35 28.22
CA SER A 99 30.76 -20.51 27.36
C SER A 99 29.44 -21.10 26.87
N PHE A 100 29.11 -20.89 25.60
CA PHE A 100 27.90 -21.38 24.96
C PHE A 100 28.23 -22.38 23.81
N ARG A 101 27.28 -23.27 23.49
CA ARG A 101 27.32 -24.14 22.32
C ARG A 101 26.15 -23.82 21.41
N SER A 102 26.34 -23.97 20.09
CA SER A 102 25.25 -23.84 19.13
C SER A 102 24.20 -24.92 19.32
N VAL A 103 22.92 -24.57 19.12
CA VAL A 103 21.78 -25.48 19.22
C VAL A 103 21.00 -25.47 17.90
N GLY A 104 21.10 -26.57 17.15
CA GLY A 104 20.41 -26.77 15.88
C GLY A 104 20.76 -25.75 14.79
N ALA A 105 19.91 -25.65 13.79
CA ALA A 105 20.08 -24.75 12.64
C ALA A 105 19.68 -23.27 12.92
N GLY A 106 19.32 -22.97 14.17
CA GLY A 106 18.82 -21.66 14.56
C GLY A 106 17.35 -21.43 14.23
N LYS A 107 16.79 -20.34 14.75
CA LYS A 107 15.39 -19.97 14.54
C LYS A 107 15.26 -19.16 13.24
N PRO A 108 14.52 -19.61 12.21
CA PRO A 108 14.34 -18.88 10.97
C PRO A 108 13.53 -17.62 11.20
N SER A 109 13.94 -16.53 10.55
CA SER A 109 13.20 -15.28 10.49
C SER A 109 13.23 -14.76 9.06
N GLU A 110 12.06 -14.50 8.49
CA GLU A 110 11.92 -14.05 7.10
C GLU A 110 11.65 -12.54 7.03
N ILE A 111 12.37 -11.85 6.15
CA ILE A 111 12.13 -10.46 5.80
C ILE A 111 11.98 -10.38 4.29
N LEU A 112 10.88 -9.81 3.81
CA LEU A 112 10.68 -9.50 2.40
C LEU A 112 11.12 -8.07 2.11
N GLN A 113 12.20 -7.93 1.36
CA GLN A 113 12.77 -6.66 0.95
C GLN A 113 12.39 -6.35 -0.50
N TYR A 114 11.90 -5.14 -0.76
CA TYR A 114 11.70 -4.67 -2.12
C TYR A 114 12.97 -3.95 -2.59
N ILE A 115 13.50 -4.43 -3.72
CA ILE A 115 14.56 -3.76 -4.48
C ILE A 115 13.91 -3.29 -5.78
N PRO A 116 14.11 -2.04 -6.23
CA PRO A 116 13.50 -1.58 -7.47
C PRO A 116 13.70 -2.58 -8.61
N GLY A 117 12.59 -3.09 -9.16
CA GLY A 117 12.59 -4.11 -10.21
C GLY A 117 12.31 -5.54 -9.75
N TYR A 118 12.62 -5.94 -8.51
CA TYR A 118 12.31 -7.28 -8.01
C TYR A 118 12.19 -7.34 -6.48
N PHE A 119 11.50 -8.39 -5.99
CA PHE A 119 11.48 -8.72 -4.57
C PHE A 119 12.64 -9.64 -4.21
N ARG A 120 13.32 -9.36 -3.11
CA ARG A 120 14.31 -10.26 -2.50
C ARG A 120 13.74 -10.86 -1.22
N ARG A 121 13.75 -12.17 -1.10
CA ARG A 121 13.42 -12.88 0.13
C ARG A 121 14.71 -13.11 0.93
N LEU A 122 14.82 -12.44 2.07
CA LEU A 122 15.95 -12.61 2.98
C LEU A 122 15.51 -13.55 4.12
N VAL A 123 16.08 -14.75 4.18
CA VAL A 123 15.86 -15.71 5.26
C VAL A 123 17.02 -15.59 6.24
N LEU A 124 16.73 -15.08 7.42
CA LEU A 124 17.71 -14.93 8.50
C LEU A 124 17.57 -16.11 9.47
N ARG A 125 18.60 -16.96 9.53
CA ARG A 125 18.71 -18.01 10.52
C ARG A 125 19.35 -17.42 11.78
N ARG A 126 18.55 -17.22 12.82
CA ARG A 126 19.03 -16.67 14.08
C ARG A 126 19.68 -17.79 14.90
N GLU A 127 20.97 -17.62 15.18
CA GLU A 127 21.70 -18.54 16.02
C GLU A 127 21.04 -18.71 17.39
N THR A 128 20.94 -19.95 17.86
CA THR A 128 20.51 -20.29 19.20
C THR A 128 21.63 -21.03 19.91
N VAL A 129 22.09 -20.51 21.01
CA VAL A 129 23.19 -21.07 21.81
C VAL A 129 22.71 -21.45 23.20
N ALA A 130 23.20 -22.55 23.69
CA ALA A 130 22.94 -22.99 25.08
C ALA A 130 24.22 -22.89 25.91
N CYS A 131 24.06 -22.43 27.15
CA CYS A 131 25.17 -22.47 28.12
C CYS A 131 25.53 -23.93 28.43
N ARG A 132 26.82 -24.21 28.60
CA ARG A 132 27.28 -25.57 28.96
C ARG A 132 26.72 -26.06 30.30
N CYS A 133 26.32 -25.15 31.22
CA CYS A 133 25.66 -25.52 32.46
C CYS A 133 24.21 -26.05 32.26
N GLY A 134 23.64 -25.97 31.05
CA GLY A 134 22.26 -26.39 30.73
C GLY A 134 21.16 -25.44 31.21
N GLY A 135 21.47 -24.41 32.00
CA GLY A 135 20.48 -23.54 32.64
C GLY A 135 20.01 -22.34 31.80
N CYS A 136 20.63 -22.09 30.64
CA CYS A 136 20.32 -20.93 29.84
C CYS A 136 20.41 -21.21 28.34
N VAL A 137 19.39 -20.78 27.57
CA VAL A 137 19.38 -20.80 26.11
C VAL A 137 19.13 -19.37 25.61
N ILE A 138 19.97 -18.90 24.71
CA ILE A 138 19.88 -17.55 24.12
C ILE A 138 19.73 -17.70 22.62
N THR A 139 18.75 -16.99 22.04
CA THR A 139 18.58 -16.87 20.58
C THR A 139 18.93 -15.45 20.16
N ALA A 140 19.67 -15.29 19.06
CA ALA A 140 20.01 -13.99 18.49
C ALA A 140 18.73 -13.12 18.34
N PRO A 141 18.83 -11.79 18.57
CA PRO A 141 17.70 -10.90 18.47
C PRO A 141 17.03 -10.96 17.09
N ALA A 142 15.73 -10.70 17.06
CA ALA A 142 15.02 -10.63 15.78
C ALA A 142 15.54 -9.41 14.98
N PRO A 143 15.63 -9.55 13.65
CA PRO A 143 16.01 -8.42 12.82
C PRO A 143 15.01 -7.27 12.94
N GLU A 144 15.51 -6.05 12.79
CA GLU A 144 14.65 -4.88 12.75
C GLU A 144 13.69 -4.99 11.56
N ARG A 145 12.43 -4.80 11.84
CA ARG A 145 11.34 -4.85 10.86
C ARG A 145 10.58 -3.53 10.90
N TRP A 146 9.89 -3.23 9.82
CA TRP A 146 8.96 -2.09 9.79
C TRP A 146 7.97 -2.09 10.96
N SER A 147 7.43 -3.26 11.32
CA SER A 147 6.66 -3.48 12.55
C SER A 147 6.79 -4.94 12.98
N GLU A 148 6.56 -5.23 14.26
CA GLU A 148 6.76 -6.55 14.87
C GLU A 148 6.05 -7.72 14.15
N LYS A 149 4.86 -7.46 13.58
CA LYS A 149 4.02 -8.49 12.94
C LYS A 149 4.10 -8.49 11.41
N THR A 150 5.05 -7.80 10.80
CA THR A 150 5.18 -7.77 9.34
C THR A 150 6.44 -8.46 8.86
N ARG A 151 6.33 -9.10 7.67
CA ARG A 151 7.48 -9.66 6.93
C ARG A 151 8.10 -8.66 5.95
N TYR A 152 7.49 -7.49 5.77
CA TYR A 152 7.93 -6.51 4.79
C TYR A 152 8.98 -5.57 5.41
N ALA A 153 10.04 -5.33 4.65
CA ALA A 153 11.09 -4.38 5.02
C ALA A 153 10.63 -2.92 4.84
N SER A 154 11.32 -1.98 5.49
CA SER A 154 11.06 -0.54 5.37
C SER A 154 11.11 -0.05 3.93
N SER A 155 11.99 -0.62 3.09
CA SER A 155 12.11 -0.30 1.66
C SER A 155 10.80 -0.54 0.88
N PHE A 156 10.10 -1.64 1.17
CA PHE A 156 8.80 -1.92 0.54
C PHE A 156 7.73 -0.94 0.97
N VAL A 157 7.68 -0.59 2.26
CA VAL A 157 6.71 0.39 2.78
C VAL A 157 6.97 1.77 2.21
N ALA A 158 8.25 2.19 2.14
CA ALA A 158 8.64 3.44 1.50
C ALA A 158 8.22 3.49 0.03
N TYR A 159 8.44 2.40 -0.72
CA TYR A 159 7.97 2.28 -2.10
C TYR A 159 6.45 2.42 -2.22
N LEU A 160 5.67 1.80 -1.32
CA LEU A 160 4.20 1.95 -1.30
C LEU A 160 3.78 3.40 -1.08
N VAL A 161 4.40 4.08 -0.12
CA VAL A 161 4.10 5.48 0.21
C VAL A 161 4.42 6.39 -0.99
N VAL A 162 5.62 6.27 -1.56
CA VAL A 162 6.05 7.06 -2.73
C VAL A 162 5.15 6.78 -3.92
N SER A 163 4.88 5.49 -4.22
CA SER A 163 4.00 5.12 -5.33
C SER A 163 2.59 5.67 -5.17
N LYS A 164 2.05 5.67 -3.95
CA LYS A 164 0.70 6.16 -3.68
C LYS A 164 0.60 7.69 -3.66
N CYS A 165 1.55 8.36 -3.02
CA CYS A 165 1.48 9.80 -2.77
C CYS A 165 2.13 10.63 -3.90
N LEU A 166 3.28 10.21 -4.41
CA LEU A 166 4.02 10.96 -5.42
C LEU A 166 3.66 10.53 -6.85
N VAL A 167 3.60 9.21 -7.10
CA VAL A 167 3.31 8.65 -8.43
C VAL A 167 1.81 8.46 -8.67
N VAL A 168 0.99 8.72 -7.65
CA VAL A 168 -0.49 8.63 -7.68
C VAL A 168 -0.98 7.24 -8.14
N THR A 169 -0.22 6.17 -7.83
CA THR A 169 -0.55 4.81 -8.25
C THR A 169 -1.53 4.17 -7.27
N PRO A 170 -2.75 3.80 -7.70
CA PRO A 170 -3.71 3.13 -6.83
C PRO A 170 -3.21 1.72 -6.44
N HIS A 171 -3.55 1.28 -5.22
CA HIS A 171 -3.14 -0.03 -4.72
C HIS A 171 -3.58 -1.21 -5.61
N TYR A 172 -4.69 -1.09 -6.37
CA TYR A 172 -5.10 -2.15 -7.29
C TYR A 172 -4.13 -2.32 -8.47
N ARG A 173 -3.50 -1.23 -8.94
CA ARG A 173 -2.46 -1.30 -9.98
C ARG A 173 -1.18 -1.90 -9.42
N LEU A 174 -0.80 -1.53 -8.20
CA LEU A 174 0.33 -2.14 -7.51
C LEU A 174 0.11 -3.64 -7.28
N GLU A 175 -1.10 -4.05 -6.88
CA GLU A 175 -1.47 -5.48 -6.74
C GLU A 175 -1.24 -6.25 -8.04
N GLN A 176 -1.69 -5.69 -9.17
CA GLN A 176 -1.49 -6.30 -10.48
C GLN A 176 -0.02 -6.32 -10.92
N MET A 177 0.72 -5.25 -10.63
CA MET A 177 2.15 -5.15 -10.94
C MET A 177 2.95 -6.19 -10.14
N PHE A 178 2.73 -6.29 -8.84
CA PHE A 178 3.41 -7.26 -8.00
C PHE A 178 3.03 -8.71 -8.32
N ALA A 179 1.76 -8.97 -8.71
CA ALA A 179 1.36 -10.30 -9.15
C ALA A 179 2.12 -10.74 -10.41
N ARG A 180 2.36 -9.82 -11.37
CA ARG A 180 3.16 -10.09 -12.58
C ARG A 180 4.63 -10.36 -12.32
N THR A 181 5.16 -9.83 -11.22
CA THR A 181 6.55 -10.09 -10.80
C THR A 181 6.67 -11.32 -9.88
N GLY A 182 5.64 -12.17 -9.80
CA GLY A 182 5.66 -13.38 -8.99
C GLY A 182 5.48 -13.16 -7.49
N MET A 183 5.26 -11.92 -7.04
CA MET A 183 5.07 -11.61 -5.61
C MET A 183 3.71 -10.95 -5.35
N PRO A 184 2.61 -11.71 -5.33
CA PRO A 184 1.28 -11.15 -5.10
C PRO A 184 1.15 -10.57 -3.69
N VAL A 185 0.80 -9.28 -3.62
CA VAL A 185 0.53 -8.57 -2.36
C VAL A 185 -0.91 -8.07 -2.39
N ALA A 186 -1.73 -8.53 -1.45
CA ALA A 186 -3.14 -8.14 -1.41
C ALA A 186 -3.30 -6.63 -1.10
N ARG A 187 -4.29 -6.00 -1.73
CA ARG A 187 -4.64 -4.58 -1.49
C ARG A 187 -4.85 -4.25 -0.02
N ARG A 188 -5.48 -5.16 0.74
CA ARG A 188 -5.69 -4.99 2.18
C ARG A 188 -4.36 -4.86 2.91
N THR A 189 -3.39 -5.72 2.60
CA THR A 189 -2.05 -5.67 3.21
C THR A 189 -1.35 -4.36 2.89
N MET A 190 -1.39 -3.91 1.62
CA MET A 190 -0.80 -2.63 1.21
C MET A 190 -1.47 -1.46 1.92
N ASN A 191 -2.80 -1.47 2.03
CA ASN A 191 -3.53 -0.41 2.73
C ASN A 191 -3.20 -0.37 4.23
N ASP A 192 -3.06 -1.53 4.89
CA ASP A 192 -2.69 -1.61 6.30
C ASP A 192 -1.26 -1.11 6.54
N LEU A 193 -0.32 -1.46 5.65
CA LEU A 193 1.06 -0.95 5.70
C LEU A 193 1.11 0.57 5.47
N PHE A 194 0.38 1.06 4.48
CA PHE A 194 0.28 2.49 4.17
C PHE A 194 -0.29 3.28 5.36
N ARG A 195 -1.37 2.79 5.98
CA ARG A 195 -1.97 3.43 7.16
C ARG A 195 -1.00 3.47 8.34
N ARG A 196 -0.28 2.37 8.61
CA ARG A 196 0.75 2.32 9.66
C ARG A 196 1.93 3.24 9.35
N ALA A 197 2.29 3.40 8.07
CA ALA A 197 3.31 4.37 7.67
C ALA A 197 2.88 5.79 8.02
N GLY A 198 1.64 6.16 7.71
CA GLY A 198 1.08 7.45 8.11
C GLY A 198 1.14 7.68 9.61
N GLN A 199 0.78 6.67 10.42
CA GLN A 199 0.86 6.76 11.88
C GLN A 199 2.30 6.97 12.40
N LYS A 200 3.29 6.28 11.79
CA LYS A 200 4.70 6.44 12.17
C LYS A 200 5.29 7.79 11.73
N LEU A 201 4.78 8.35 10.64
CA LEU A 201 5.23 9.66 10.12
C LEU A 201 4.47 10.83 10.73
N ASP A 202 3.38 10.59 11.48
CA ASP A 202 2.56 11.65 12.08
C ASP A 202 3.34 12.64 12.95
N PRO A 203 4.37 12.24 13.74
CA PRO A 203 5.19 13.19 14.50
C PRO A 203 5.92 14.23 13.65
N LEU A 204 6.12 13.97 12.35
CA LEU A 204 6.74 14.93 11.43
C LEU A 204 5.75 15.98 10.91
N ARG A 205 4.46 15.77 11.09
CA ARG A 205 3.40 16.63 10.55
C ARG A 205 3.51 18.07 11.06
N GLU A 206 3.55 18.27 12.36
CA GLU A 206 3.61 19.63 12.95
C GLU A 206 4.91 20.37 12.56
N PRO A 207 6.12 19.78 12.67
CA PRO A 207 7.33 20.41 12.15
C PRO A 207 7.25 20.83 10.69
N LEU A 208 6.65 20.00 9.81
CA LEU A 208 6.48 20.33 8.41
C LEU A 208 5.49 21.48 8.18
N PHE A 209 4.38 21.51 8.92
CA PHE A 209 3.45 22.62 8.88
C PHE A 209 4.05 23.91 9.40
N ASN A 210 4.90 23.86 10.43
CA ASN A 210 5.61 25.04 10.94
C ASN A 210 6.49 25.68 9.86
N VAL A 211 7.16 24.86 9.00
CA VAL A 211 7.93 25.38 7.86
C VAL A 211 7.00 26.08 6.86
N ILE A 212 5.84 25.50 6.55
CA ILE A 212 4.84 26.14 5.65
C ILE A 212 4.31 27.44 6.27
N CYS A 213 4.00 27.44 7.56
CA CYS A 213 3.49 28.61 8.28
C CYS A 213 4.52 29.77 8.36
N ALA A 214 5.81 29.46 8.32
CA ALA A 214 6.88 30.45 8.30
C ALA A 214 7.05 31.11 6.92
N ASP A 215 6.50 30.55 5.85
CA ASP A 215 6.57 31.15 4.51
C ASP A 215 5.72 32.42 4.43
N PHE A 216 6.28 33.46 3.81
CA PHE A 216 5.55 34.72 3.59
C PHE A 216 4.27 34.53 2.78
N LEU A 217 4.33 33.73 1.71
CA LEU A 217 3.18 33.43 0.85
C LEU A 217 2.82 31.95 0.95
N VAL A 218 1.58 31.66 1.34
CA VAL A 218 1.02 30.30 1.36
C VAL A 218 -0.20 30.25 0.44
N HIS A 219 -0.20 29.33 -0.52
CA HIS A 219 -1.39 29.05 -1.35
C HIS A 219 -2.28 28.07 -0.60
N ILE A 220 -3.59 28.33 -0.60
CA ILE A 220 -4.57 27.49 0.08
C ILE A 220 -5.69 27.16 -0.89
N ASP A 221 -6.05 25.89 -0.93
CA ASP A 221 -7.21 25.40 -1.70
C ASP A 221 -7.80 24.15 -1.02
N GLU A 222 -9.07 23.86 -1.25
CA GLU A 222 -9.72 22.68 -0.71
C GLU A 222 -10.46 21.88 -1.78
N THR A 223 -10.32 20.56 -1.71
CA THR A 223 -11.00 19.62 -2.60
C THR A 223 -11.96 18.74 -1.82
N SER A 224 -13.22 18.69 -2.26
CA SER A 224 -14.23 17.82 -1.67
C SER A 224 -14.15 16.41 -2.23
N PHE A 225 -14.42 15.40 -1.40
CA PHE A 225 -14.61 14.02 -1.83
C PHE A 225 -15.69 13.30 -1.02
N LYS A 226 -16.27 12.25 -1.61
CA LYS A 226 -17.28 11.42 -0.96
C LYS A 226 -16.64 10.31 -0.14
N MET A 227 -17.03 10.19 1.10
CA MET A 227 -16.63 9.07 1.96
C MET A 227 -17.51 7.84 1.71
N THR A 228 -16.91 6.65 1.77
CA THR A 228 -17.58 5.39 1.39
C THR A 228 -18.79 5.03 2.27
N LYS A 229 -18.83 5.50 3.51
CA LYS A 229 -19.87 5.15 4.50
C LYS A 229 -20.66 6.35 5.03
N GLN A 230 -20.42 7.54 4.50
CA GLN A 230 -21.09 8.75 4.95
C GLN A 230 -21.79 9.43 3.78
N THR A 231 -22.93 10.06 4.04
CA THR A 231 -23.69 10.87 3.07
C THR A 231 -23.05 12.23 2.86
N SER A 232 -22.31 12.74 3.85
CA SER A 232 -21.64 14.03 3.80
C SER A 232 -20.30 13.94 3.03
N LYS A 233 -19.95 15.06 2.40
CA LYS A 233 -18.62 15.24 1.78
C LYS A 233 -17.60 15.53 2.89
N ALA A 234 -16.38 15.00 2.71
CA ALA A 234 -15.18 15.43 3.43
C ALA A 234 -14.31 16.28 2.52
N PHE A 235 -13.33 16.96 3.09
CA PHE A 235 -12.45 17.89 2.40
C PHE A 235 -10.99 17.59 2.69
N ILE A 236 -10.15 17.74 1.69
CA ILE A 236 -8.71 17.84 1.84
C ILE A 236 -8.33 19.29 1.57
N TRP A 237 -7.79 19.93 2.58
CA TRP A 237 -7.21 21.25 2.50
C TRP A 237 -5.73 21.11 2.15
N THR A 238 -5.29 21.88 1.17
CA THR A 238 -3.92 21.89 0.67
C THR A 238 -3.29 23.23 1.03
N PHE A 239 -2.13 23.20 1.65
CA PHE A 239 -1.34 24.37 1.99
C PHE A 239 0.00 24.26 1.26
N VAL A 240 0.27 25.17 0.33
CA VAL A 240 1.48 25.13 -0.50
C VAL A 240 2.36 26.30 -0.10
N GLY A 241 3.46 26.01 0.56
CA GLY A 241 4.54 26.91 0.82
C GLY A 241 5.60 26.84 -0.29
N ARG A 242 6.71 27.54 -0.10
CA ARG A 242 7.81 27.60 -1.08
C ARG A 242 8.51 26.25 -1.29
N LEU A 243 8.71 25.48 -0.22
CA LEU A 243 9.47 24.22 -0.23
C LEU A 243 8.58 23.01 -0.03
N LEU A 244 7.47 23.15 0.67
CA LEU A 244 6.66 22.04 1.13
C LEU A 244 5.19 22.24 0.78
N THR A 245 4.49 21.12 0.60
CA THR A 245 3.02 21.07 0.49
C THR A 245 2.47 20.22 1.63
N GLY A 246 1.56 20.80 2.41
CA GLY A 246 0.87 20.13 3.51
C GLY A 246 -0.59 19.85 3.15
N TYR A 247 -1.12 18.74 3.66
CA TYR A 247 -2.52 18.35 3.48
C TYR A 247 -3.20 18.17 4.83
N ARG A 248 -4.39 18.76 4.98
CA ARG A 248 -5.23 18.61 6.17
C ARG A 248 -6.58 18.01 5.78
N PHE A 249 -6.90 16.89 6.40
CA PHE A 249 -8.23 16.30 6.27
C PHE A 249 -9.23 16.99 7.20
N ALA A 250 -10.44 17.29 6.71
CA ALA A 250 -11.53 17.83 7.52
C ALA A 250 -12.88 17.25 7.07
N LEU A 251 -13.79 17.07 8.02
CA LEU A 251 -15.17 16.64 7.72
C LEU A 251 -16.05 17.78 7.23
N THR A 252 -15.59 19.02 7.37
CA THR A 252 -16.32 20.22 6.99
C THR A 252 -15.46 21.12 6.10
N ARG A 253 -16.12 22.00 5.33
CA ARG A 253 -15.48 23.11 4.60
C ARG A 253 -15.34 24.36 5.46
N GLY A 254 -15.35 24.22 6.80
CA GLY A 254 -15.36 25.35 7.71
C GLY A 254 -14.06 26.15 7.72
N GLY A 255 -14.17 27.47 7.89
CA GLY A 255 -13.04 28.39 7.99
C GLY A 255 -12.15 28.19 9.24
N THR A 256 -12.55 27.31 10.17
CA THR A 256 -11.71 26.92 11.30
C THR A 256 -10.44 26.21 10.86
N VAL A 257 -10.48 25.43 9.77
CA VAL A 257 -9.31 24.65 9.31
C VAL A 257 -8.13 25.54 8.92
N PRO A 258 -8.25 26.57 8.06
CA PRO A 258 -7.16 27.50 7.78
C PRO A 258 -6.74 28.33 9.02
N ILE A 259 -7.65 28.62 9.96
CA ILE A 259 -7.32 29.29 11.21
C ILE A 259 -6.44 28.38 12.09
N ASP A 260 -6.83 27.11 12.24
CA ASP A 260 -6.08 26.12 13.05
C ASP A 260 -4.66 25.91 12.54
N VAL A 261 -4.46 26.03 11.20
CA VAL A 261 -3.14 25.83 10.58
C VAL A 261 -2.31 27.12 10.56
N LEU A 262 -2.89 28.23 10.13
CA LEU A 262 -2.15 29.48 9.83
C LEU A 262 -2.41 30.60 10.83
N GLY A 263 -3.28 30.41 11.82
CA GLY A 263 -3.90 31.47 12.62
C GLY A 263 -2.96 32.50 13.26
N ASP A 264 -1.76 32.10 13.66
CA ASP A 264 -0.79 32.97 14.32
C ASP A 264 0.40 33.34 13.42
N SER A 265 0.42 32.83 12.18
CA SER A 265 1.49 33.11 11.23
C SER A 265 1.21 34.39 10.44
N ALA A 266 2.28 35.15 10.16
CA ALA A 266 2.21 36.40 9.39
C ALA A 266 2.56 36.19 7.92
N GLY A 267 2.07 37.09 7.03
CA GLY A 267 2.39 37.09 5.61
C GLY A 267 1.17 37.23 4.70
N ALA A 268 1.18 36.55 3.57
CA ALA A 268 0.08 36.55 2.60
C ALA A 268 -0.48 35.13 2.41
N MET A 269 -1.76 35.03 2.06
CA MET A 269 -2.40 33.78 1.63
C MET A 269 -3.05 33.99 0.27
N LEU A 270 -2.75 33.10 -0.67
CA LEU A 270 -3.37 33.09 -1.99
C LEU A 270 -4.47 32.02 -2.01
N CYS A 271 -5.71 32.44 -2.16
CA CYS A 271 -6.87 31.53 -2.14
C CYS A 271 -7.95 32.02 -3.14
N ASP A 272 -9.00 31.19 -3.32
CA ASP A 272 -10.19 31.60 -4.08
C ASP A 272 -11.05 32.60 -3.29
N ASP A 273 -12.24 32.91 -3.81
CA ASP A 273 -13.20 33.85 -3.19
C ASP A 273 -14.11 33.20 -2.12
N TYR A 274 -13.76 32.00 -1.64
CA TYR A 274 -14.57 31.32 -0.63
C TYR A 274 -14.55 32.09 0.72
N ARG A 275 -15.74 32.38 1.25
CA ARG A 275 -15.91 33.14 2.49
C ARG A 275 -15.32 32.48 3.74
N GLY A 276 -15.02 31.17 3.68
CA GLY A 276 -14.35 30.45 4.76
C GLY A 276 -12.97 30.97 5.10
N TYR A 277 -12.33 31.77 4.21
CA TYR A 277 -11.04 32.43 4.47
C TYR A 277 -11.16 33.80 5.16
N ASP A 278 -12.38 34.38 5.20
CA ASP A 278 -12.60 35.72 5.78
C ASP A 278 -12.21 35.81 7.26
N PRO A 279 -12.50 34.82 8.11
CA PRO A 279 -12.11 34.90 9.51
C PRO A 279 -10.60 35.00 9.71
N LEU A 280 -9.82 34.29 8.90
CA LEU A 280 -8.35 34.34 8.93
C LEU A 280 -7.86 35.72 8.45
N ALA A 281 -8.43 36.25 7.37
CA ALA A 281 -8.11 37.59 6.89
C ALA A 281 -8.45 38.69 7.90
N LYS A 282 -9.60 38.58 8.59
CA LYS A 282 -10.04 39.54 9.63
C LYS A 282 -9.14 39.52 10.86
N LYS A 283 -8.49 38.41 11.16
CA LYS A 283 -7.52 38.31 12.25
C LYS A 283 -6.31 39.21 11.99
N GLY A 284 -6.05 39.60 10.73
CA GLY A 284 -5.04 40.58 10.34
C GLY A 284 -3.60 40.08 10.31
N THR A 285 -3.36 38.82 10.58
CA THR A 285 -2.01 38.22 10.57
C THR A 285 -1.56 37.89 9.15
N ARG A 286 -2.50 37.54 8.24
CA ARG A 286 -2.22 37.26 6.84
C ARG A 286 -3.09 38.09 5.89
N ILE A 287 -2.45 38.70 4.88
CA ILE A 287 -3.13 39.43 3.82
C ILE A 287 -3.74 38.41 2.83
N ARG A 288 -5.04 38.56 2.58
CA ARG A 288 -5.72 37.72 1.57
C ARG A 288 -5.45 38.24 0.15
N CYS A 289 -4.94 37.37 -0.70
CA CYS A 289 -4.71 37.62 -2.13
C CYS A 289 -5.62 36.70 -2.95
N GLY A 290 -6.28 37.24 -3.99
CA GLY A 290 -7.13 36.46 -4.90
C GLY A 290 -6.32 35.61 -5.88
N CYS A 291 -6.73 34.36 -6.09
CA CYS A 291 -6.11 33.47 -7.04
C CYS A 291 -6.55 33.78 -8.48
N LEU A 292 -5.64 34.24 -9.32
CA LEU A 292 -5.91 34.56 -10.74
C LEU A 292 -6.33 33.33 -11.56
N ALA A 293 -5.89 32.13 -11.18
CA ALA A 293 -6.30 30.90 -11.86
C ALA A 293 -7.81 30.64 -11.66
N HIS A 294 -8.34 30.89 -10.45
CA HIS A 294 -9.76 30.80 -10.17
C HIS A 294 -10.56 31.92 -10.83
N ALA A 295 -10.05 33.15 -10.84
CA ALA A 295 -10.66 34.26 -11.57
C ALA A 295 -10.75 33.95 -13.06
N ARG A 296 -9.64 33.51 -13.69
CA ARG A 296 -9.60 33.15 -15.11
C ARG A 296 -10.65 32.05 -15.44
N ARG A 297 -10.80 31.02 -14.60
CA ARG A 297 -11.79 29.94 -14.85
C ARG A 297 -13.21 30.50 -15.02
N LYS A 298 -13.60 31.48 -14.19
CA LYS A 298 -14.92 32.12 -14.27
C LYS A 298 -15.16 32.89 -15.57
N TYR A 299 -14.13 33.25 -16.32
CA TYR A 299 -14.29 33.88 -17.63
C TYR A 299 -14.40 32.92 -18.80
N PHE A 300 -14.09 31.61 -18.58
CA PHE A 300 -14.13 30.58 -19.61
C PHE A 300 -15.26 29.56 -19.40
N GLU A 301 -15.96 29.62 -18.26
CA GLU A 301 -17.19 28.86 -17.97
C GLU A 301 -18.42 29.72 -18.26
#